data_bb2ec5dce34a1184916e35d6fce2bae9
#
_entry.id   bb2ec5dce34a1184916e35d6fce2bae9
#
_cell.length_a   1.000
_cell.length_b   1.000
_cell.length_c   1.000
_cell.angle_alpha   90.00
_cell.angle_beta   90.00
_cell.angle_gamma   90.00
#
_symmetry.space_group_name_H-M   'P 1'
#
loop_
_entity.id
_entity.type
_entity.pdbx_description
1 polymer ?
#
loop_
_entity_poly.entity_id
_entity_poly.type
_entity_poly.pdbx_seq_one_letter_code
_entity_poly.pdbx_strand_id
1 'polypeptide(L)'
;SVQDAIDTAVASAMVADSPVKASYGSKGFRLETRDGNWQTNLQWRAQFRYSNPYGSDPRQIANYEDASGSSFEQRRLRMKIGGHGFQPWIKYYFELDLQPARDVDADAVSSSARVIDWRVDLTKWDWASVRLGQWKVDLNRERGDSSGRQQFVERSIVNRIFTVDRQVGVQLRGRLFDGTLADMRYYAGVFNGEGRGTKNSSTDHLYMGRLQWNFLGRDLAWRQTDVEYTELPTGSLAVAGFTNTGPCTRWSSSGCGNLDGFAKPIVAEDDQFKIEQAVQEFAFKYRGLSIQQEWHRKFVSDRVAGTDSDLTGFYVQTGYFFHNLIEAFPAPLELAARYAYVSEPNKAMRSIYNEREEFSLGANWFFSGHSNKVTVDFSHLTLDDGLLETTHSENRFRVQWDVSF
;
A
#
# COMPACT_ATOMS: atom_id res chain seq x y z
N SER A 1 -0.18 48.66 23.45
CA SER A 1 -0.20 49.28 24.81
C SER A 1 0.80 48.57 25.73
N VAL A 2 1.14 49.14 26.87
CA VAL A 2 1.99 48.47 27.90
C VAL A 2 1.33 47.15 28.32
N GLN A 3 -0.01 47.12 28.39
CA GLN A 3 -0.78 45.95 28.75
C GLN A 3 -0.61 44.81 27.69
N ASP A 4 -0.63 45.11 26.39
CA ASP A 4 -0.41 44.13 25.35
C ASP A 4 1.00 43.54 25.41
N ALA A 5 2.00 44.36 25.78
CA ALA A 5 3.37 43.88 25.96
C ALA A 5 3.51 42.96 27.17
N ILE A 6 2.81 43.28 28.28
CA ILE A 6 2.76 42.44 29.49
C ILE A 6 2.04 41.11 29.17
N ASP A 7 0.87 41.17 28.51
CA ASP A 7 0.10 39.97 28.15
C ASP A 7 0.87 39.08 27.18
N THR A 8 1.60 39.67 26.20
CA THR A 8 2.48 38.95 25.29
C THR A 8 3.67 38.32 26.06
N ALA A 9 4.27 39.03 27.01
CA ALA A 9 5.38 38.50 27.80
C ALA A 9 4.93 37.39 28.76
N VAL A 10 3.75 37.53 29.39
CA VAL A 10 3.16 36.48 30.23
C VAL A 10 2.79 35.27 29.43
N ALA A 11 2.16 35.44 28.25
CA ALA A 11 1.86 34.35 27.35
C ALA A 11 3.13 33.64 26.84
N SER A 12 4.17 34.40 26.52
CA SER A 12 5.47 33.86 26.12
C SER A 12 6.16 33.08 27.23
N ALA A 13 6.09 33.59 28.48
CA ALA A 13 6.64 32.92 29.67
C ALA A 13 5.86 31.63 29.99
N MET A 14 4.53 31.65 29.92
CA MET A 14 3.70 30.43 30.10
C MET A 14 3.98 29.37 29.05
N VAL A 15 4.19 29.76 27.78
CA VAL A 15 4.59 28.85 26.70
C VAL A 15 6.03 28.35 26.95
N ALA A 16 6.92 29.20 27.44
CA ALA A 16 8.28 28.80 27.79
C ALA A 16 8.34 27.78 28.94
N ASP A 17 7.35 27.76 29.84
CA ASP A 17 7.30 26.85 30.98
C ASP A 17 6.46 25.58 30.76
N SER A 18 5.78 25.49 29.61
CA SER A 18 5.00 24.30 29.26
C SER A 18 5.90 23.05 29.16
N PRO A 19 5.55 21.93 29.82
CA PRO A 19 6.30 20.67 29.73
C PRO A 19 6.22 20.02 28.33
N VAL A 20 5.31 20.50 27.47
CA VAL A 20 5.06 19.97 26.12
C VAL A 20 5.18 21.10 25.10
N LYS A 21 5.91 20.84 24.02
CA LYS A 21 5.96 21.67 22.80
C LYS A 21 4.93 21.18 21.81
N ALA A 22 4.14 22.10 21.23
CA ALA A 22 3.25 21.84 20.11
C ALA A 22 3.81 22.45 18.83
N SER A 23 3.73 21.74 17.73
CA SER A 23 4.12 22.21 16.39
C SER A 23 3.26 21.54 15.32
N TYR A 24 3.33 22.06 14.10
CA TYR A 24 2.64 21.48 12.92
C TYR A 24 3.64 21.29 11.78
N GLY A 25 3.52 20.18 11.04
CA GLY A 25 4.41 19.85 9.93
C GLY A 25 3.83 18.79 8.99
N SER A 26 4.65 18.20 8.15
CA SER A 26 4.25 17.20 7.14
C SER A 26 3.60 15.93 7.72
N LYS A 27 3.70 15.71 9.03
CA LYS A 27 3.04 14.61 9.76
C LYS A 27 1.86 15.08 10.62
N GLY A 28 1.31 16.27 10.33
CA GLY A 28 0.22 16.88 11.08
C GLY A 28 0.67 17.56 12.36
N PHE A 29 -0.20 17.55 13.36
CA PHE A 29 0.10 18.11 14.68
C PHE A 29 1.10 17.22 15.43
N ARG A 30 2.11 17.85 16.01
CA ARG A 30 3.15 17.21 16.82
C ARG A 30 3.14 17.77 18.23
N LEU A 31 3.05 16.88 19.21
CA LEU A 31 3.27 17.14 20.62
C LEU A 31 4.54 16.41 21.05
N GLU A 32 5.44 17.09 21.76
CA GLU A 32 6.72 16.54 22.20
C GLU A 32 7.09 17.05 23.58
N THR A 33 7.53 16.16 24.46
CA THR A 33 8.08 16.55 25.77
C THR A 33 9.44 17.21 25.60
N ARG A 34 9.83 18.08 26.55
CA ARG A 34 11.09 18.82 26.45
C ARG A 34 12.33 17.93 26.53
N ASP A 35 12.24 16.82 27.24
CA ASP A 35 13.30 15.82 27.35
C ASP A 35 13.46 14.97 26.09
N GLY A 36 12.52 15.11 25.11
CA GLY A 36 12.53 14.38 23.85
C GLY A 36 12.19 12.90 23.96
N ASN A 37 11.81 12.40 25.13
CA ASN A 37 11.52 10.99 25.37
C ASN A 37 10.13 10.58 24.86
N TRP A 38 9.22 11.54 24.71
CA TRP A 38 7.85 11.32 24.24
C TRP A 38 7.50 12.26 23.11
N GLN A 39 7.02 11.68 22.01
CA GLN A 39 6.51 12.42 20.87
C GLN A 39 5.27 11.74 20.33
N THR A 40 4.24 12.52 19.99
CA THR A 40 3.04 12.07 19.30
C THR A 40 2.77 12.97 18.11
N ASN A 41 2.53 12.40 16.94
CA ASN A 41 2.02 13.09 15.77
C ASN A 41 0.57 12.63 15.51
N LEU A 42 -0.31 13.58 15.24
CA LEU A 42 -1.70 13.34 14.87
C LEU A 42 -1.93 13.87 13.45
N GLN A 43 -2.34 12.99 12.56
CA GLN A 43 -2.59 13.32 11.15
C GLN A 43 -3.96 12.80 10.72
N TRP A 44 -4.67 13.61 9.97
CA TRP A 44 -5.93 13.25 9.30
C TRP A 44 -5.69 13.12 7.81
N ARG A 45 -6.39 12.18 7.15
CA ARG A 45 -6.37 12.04 5.71
C ARG A 45 -7.76 11.71 5.18
N ALA A 46 -8.16 12.43 4.13
CA ALA A 46 -9.37 12.16 3.38
C ALA A 46 -9.04 11.92 1.90
N GLN A 47 -9.80 11.03 1.26
CA GLN A 47 -9.78 10.80 -0.19
C GLN A 47 -11.21 10.88 -0.70
N PHE A 48 -11.46 11.86 -1.56
CA PHE A 48 -12.72 12.03 -2.26
C PHE A 48 -12.54 11.63 -3.72
N ARG A 49 -13.43 10.80 -4.26
CA ARG A 49 -13.29 10.21 -5.59
C ARG A 49 -14.56 10.30 -6.40
N TYR A 50 -14.40 10.55 -7.69
CA TYR A 50 -15.37 10.27 -8.74
C TYR A 50 -14.87 9.10 -9.58
N SER A 51 -15.77 8.18 -9.97
CA SER A 51 -15.49 7.04 -10.85
C SER A 51 -16.59 6.84 -11.86
N ASN A 52 -16.21 6.56 -13.11
CA ASN A 52 -17.10 6.21 -14.21
C ASN A 52 -16.42 5.15 -15.10
N PRO A 53 -16.97 3.95 -15.24
CA PRO A 53 -18.08 3.40 -14.48
C PRO A 53 -17.70 3.15 -13.01
N TYR A 54 -18.69 3.21 -12.12
CA TYR A 54 -18.50 3.02 -10.69
C TYR A 54 -18.46 1.54 -10.28
N GLY A 55 -19.35 0.74 -10.86
CA GLY A 55 -19.59 -0.65 -10.43
C GLY A 55 -18.49 -1.63 -10.84
N SER A 56 -17.57 -1.23 -11.73
CA SER A 56 -16.52 -2.13 -12.18
C SER A 56 -15.40 -2.26 -11.16
N ASP A 57 -15.12 -3.49 -10.77
CA ASP A 57 -13.86 -3.85 -10.15
C ASP A 57 -13.05 -4.69 -11.13
N PRO A 58 -12.09 -4.11 -11.87
CA PRO A 58 -11.29 -4.83 -12.86
C PRO A 58 -10.50 -6.01 -12.27
N ARG A 59 -10.47 -6.07 -10.95
CA ARG A 59 -9.87 -7.17 -10.21
C ARG A 59 -10.82 -8.35 -10.03
N GLN A 60 -12.09 -8.23 -10.47
CA GLN A 60 -13.10 -9.28 -10.42
C GLN A 60 -13.71 -9.48 -11.80
N ILE A 61 -13.64 -10.70 -12.29
CA ILE A 61 -14.05 -11.10 -13.64
C ILE A 61 -15.56 -10.88 -13.89
N ALA A 62 -16.38 -11.03 -12.86
CA ALA A 62 -17.82 -11.09 -12.99
C ALA A 62 -18.52 -9.77 -13.32
N ASN A 63 -17.82 -8.63 -13.34
CA ASN A 63 -18.46 -7.30 -13.30
C ASN A 63 -18.21 -6.44 -14.54
N TYR A 64 -17.56 -6.96 -15.59
CA TYR A 64 -17.30 -6.16 -16.80
C TYR A 64 -18.56 -5.83 -17.60
N GLU A 65 -19.54 -6.72 -17.63
CA GLU A 65 -20.77 -6.56 -18.42
C GLU A 65 -21.81 -5.65 -17.74
N ASP A 66 -21.76 -5.54 -16.39
CA ASP A 66 -22.74 -4.79 -15.58
C ASP A 66 -22.22 -3.42 -15.12
N ALA A 67 -21.07 -3.01 -15.61
CA ALA A 67 -20.45 -1.76 -15.21
C ALA A 67 -21.17 -0.56 -15.83
N SER A 68 -22.12 -0.03 -15.12
CA SER A 68 -22.88 1.17 -15.53
C SER A 68 -22.90 2.23 -14.44
N GLY A 69 -23.08 3.47 -14.89
CA GLY A 69 -23.25 4.62 -14.01
C GLY A 69 -21.95 5.18 -13.45
N SER A 70 -22.09 6.32 -12.80
CA SER A 70 -20.98 7.03 -12.16
C SER A 70 -21.31 7.30 -10.70
N SER A 71 -20.30 7.48 -9.86
CA SER A 71 -20.48 7.75 -8.44
C SER A 71 -19.41 8.64 -7.86
N PHE A 72 -19.81 9.48 -6.91
CA PHE A 72 -18.93 10.13 -5.96
C PHE A 72 -18.83 9.27 -4.71
N GLU A 73 -17.61 9.14 -4.16
CA GLU A 73 -17.38 8.41 -2.94
C GLU A 73 -16.32 9.05 -2.04
N GLN A 74 -16.55 8.98 -0.74
CA GLN A 74 -15.49 9.18 0.24
C GLN A 74 -14.69 7.87 0.35
N ARG A 75 -13.61 7.75 -0.41
CA ARG A 75 -12.88 6.47 -0.57
C ARG A 75 -12.14 6.05 0.69
N ARG A 76 -11.56 7.00 1.41
CA ARG A 76 -10.85 6.77 2.68
C ARG A 76 -10.97 7.99 3.58
N LEU A 77 -11.26 7.74 4.84
CA LEU A 77 -11.18 8.73 5.92
C LEU A 77 -10.36 8.11 7.04
N ARG A 78 -9.16 8.66 7.31
CA ARG A 78 -8.21 8.03 8.22
C ARG A 78 -7.64 8.99 9.23
N MET A 79 -7.47 8.50 10.45
CA MET A 79 -6.70 9.14 11.48
C MET A 79 -5.45 8.31 11.77
N LYS A 80 -4.31 8.97 11.86
CA LYS A 80 -3.02 8.36 12.15
C LYS A 80 -2.42 8.99 13.40
N ILE A 81 -1.96 8.15 14.30
CA ILE A 81 -1.28 8.55 15.52
C ILE A 81 0.04 7.79 15.55
N GLY A 82 1.16 8.49 15.65
CA GLY A 82 2.46 7.85 15.69
C GLY A 82 3.51 8.72 16.33
N GLY A 83 4.53 8.09 16.87
CA GLY A 83 5.60 8.80 17.56
C GLY A 83 6.57 7.84 18.22
N HIS A 84 7.12 8.26 19.35
CA HIS A 84 7.93 7.41 20.23
C HIS A 84 7.59 7.68 21.69
N GLY A 85 7.93 6.73 22.57
CA GLY A 85 7.74 6.86 24.00
C GLY A 85 8.83 6.14 24.78
N PHE A 86 9.12 6.58 26.01
CA PHE A 86 10.20 6.15 26.89
C PHE A 86 11.59 6.47 26.34
N GLN A 87 11.85 6.15 25.08
CA GLN A 87 13.10 6.39 24.35
C GLN A 87 12.80 6.68 22.88
N PRO A 88 13.59 7.50 22.16
CA PRO A 88 13.36 7.81 20.74
C PRO A 88 13.39 6.60 19.79
N TRP A 89 14.00 5.49 20.21
CA TRP A 89 14.10 4.26 19.44
C TRP A 89 12.92 3.28 19.68
N ILE A 90 12.01 3.56 20.65
CA ILE A 90 10.76 2.81 20.85
C ILE A 90 9.65 3.59 20.17
N LYS A 91 9.40 3.26 18.92
CA LYS A 91 8.40 3.94 18.10
C LYS A 91 7.08 3.19 18.11
N TYR A 92 5.98 3.93 18.02
CA TYR A 92 4.64 3.37 17.89
C TYR A 92 3.87 4.01 16.74
N TYR A 93 2.89 3.28 16.22
CA TYR A 93 2.03 3.77 15.15
C TYR A 93 0.66 3.11 15.20
N PHE A 94 -0.39 3.93 15.07
CA PHE A 94 -1.78 3.52 14.92
C PHE A 94 -2.38 4.19 13.70
N GLU A 95 -3.21 3.44 12.96
CA GLU A 95 -4.03 3.99 11.87
C GLU A 95 -5.46 3.48 12.03
N LEU A 96 -6.39 4.42 12.13
CA LEU A 96 -7.83 4.17 12.19
C LEU A 96 -8.43 4.46 10.81
N ASP A 97 -9.25 3.56 10.30
CA ASP A 97 -10.11 3.79 9.13
C ASP A 97 -11.51 4.10 9.64
N LEU A 98 -11.94 5.35 9.45
CA LEU A 98 -13.24 5.85 9.89
C LEU A 98 -14.33 5.65 8.83
N GLN A 99 -13.94 5.20 7.62
CA GLN A 99 -14.88 4.85 6.57
C GLN A 99 -15.53 3.50 6.91
N PRO A 100 -16.87 3.38 6.84
CA PRO A 100 -17.56 2.10 6.98
C PRO A 100 -16.96 1.04 6.04
N ALA A 101 -16.90 -0.20 6.51
CA ALA A 101 -16.48 -1.29 5.66
C ALA A 101 -17.49 -1.43 4.52
N ARG A 102 -17.00 -1.35 3.30
CA ARG A 102 -17.75 -1.79 2.13
C ARG A 102 -17.60 -3.29 2.05
N ASP A 103 -18.41 -4.02 2.76
CA ASP A 103 -18.58 -5.44 2.49
C ASP A 103 -19.52 -5.54 1.30
N VAL A 104 -19.08 -6.31 0.33
CA VAL A 104 -19.80 -6.52 -0.94
C VAL A 104 -21.10 -7.33 -0.69
N ASP A 105 -21.21 -7.98 0.44
CA ASP A 105 -22.43 -8.65 0.90
C ASP A 105 -23.28 -7.64 1.69
N ALA A 106 -24.30 -7.13 1.03
CA ALA A 106 -25.09 -5.95 1.38
C ALA A 106 -25.82 -5.94 2.74
N ASP A 107 -25.75 -7.01 3.55
CA ASP A 107 -26.53 -7.16 4.77
C ASP A 107 -25.80 -6.75 6.06
N ALA A 108 -24.53 -6.40 6.00
CA ALA A 108 -23.75 -5.99 7.16
C ALA A 108 -22.94 -4.72 6.92
N VAL A 109 -23.60 -3.56 6.90
CA VAL A 109 -22.91 -2.26 7.00
C VAL A 109 -22.39 -2.09 8.41
N SER A 110 -21.19 -2.58 8.68
CA SER A 110 -20.47 -2.23 9.91
C SER A 110 -20.09 -0.75 9.87
N SER A 111 -20.83 0.08 10.57
CA SER A 111 -20.59 1.54 10.68
C SER A 111 -19.46 1.89 11.65
N SER A 112 -18.71 0.92 12.17
CA SER A 112 -17.70 1.15 13.20
C SER A 112 -16.33 1.51 12.61
N ALA A 113 -15.66 2.47 13.27
CA ALA A 113 -14.25 2.76 13.02
C ALA A 113 -13.39 1.51 13.25
N ARG A 114 -12.39 1.30 12.39
CA ARG A 114 -11.52 0.10 12.45
C ARG A 114 -10.08 0.50 12.68
N VAL A 115 -9.42 -0.18 13.63
CA VAL A 115 -7.96 -0.15 13.72
C VAL A 115 -7.40 -0.98 12.57
N ILE A 116 -6.70 -0.34 11.64
CA ILE A 116 -6.12 -1.04 10.47
C ILE A 116 -4.62 -1.32 10.64
N ASP A 117 -3.88 -0.42 11.29
CA ASP A 117 -2.50 -0.64 11.69
C ASP A 117 -2.34 -0.33 13.19
N TRP A 118 -1.61 -1.16 13.90
CA TRP A 118 -1.05 -0.86 15.20
C TRP A 118 0.28 -1.61 15.33
N ARG A 119 1.34 -0.92 15.70
CA ARG A 119 2.64 -1.55 15.82
C ARG A 119 3.57 -0.78 16.75
N VAL A 120 4.53 -1.52 17.25
CA VAL A 120 5.70 -1.00 17.95
C VAL A 120 6.94 -1.39 17.12
N ASP A 121 7.80 -0.40 16.87
CA ASP A 121 9.08 -0.59 16.20
C ASP A 121 10.21 -0.32 17.21
N LEU A 122 11.06 -1.31 17.48
CA LEU A 122 12.27 -1.18 18.27
C LEU A 122 13.44 -0.91 17.31
N THR A 123 13.86 0.36 17.19
CA THR A 123 14.80 0.84 16.16
C THR A 123 16.11 1.35 16.75
N LYS A 124 16.65 0.65 17.76
CA LYS A 124 17.87 1.06 18.43
C LYS A 124 19.10 1.01 17.50
N TRP A 125 19.11 0.07 16.59
CA TRP A 125 20.19 -0.12 15.61
C TRP A 125 19.62 -0.09 14.20
N ASP A 126 20.26 0.62 13.29
CA ASP A 126 19.81 0.73 11.89
C ASP A 126 19.95 -0.60 11.14
N TRP A 127 20.96 -1.39 11.53
CA TRP A 127 21.21 -2.71 10.96
C TRP A 127 20.26 -3.79 11.50
N ALA A 128 19.60 -3.58 12.64
CA ALA A 128 18.65 -4.53 13.22
C ALA A 128 17.54 -3.79 13.99
N SER A 129 16.32 -3.87 13.51
CA SER A 129 15.11 -3.34 14.13
C SER A 129 14.06 -4.43 14.19
N VAL A 130 13.29 -4.48 15.27
CA VAL A 130 12.19 -5.42 15.45
C VAL A 130 10.88 -4.67 15.39
N ARG A 131 9.95 -5.17 14.58
CA ARG A 131 8.56 -4.68 14.50
C ARG A 131 7.61 -5.74 15.04
N LEU A 132 6.66 -5.31 15.89
CA LEU A 132 5.62 -6.17 16.49
C LEU A 132 4.26 -5.52 16.28
N GLY A 133 3.23 -6.31 16.03
CA GLY A 133 1.85 -5.82 15.93
C GLY A 133 1.18 -6.19 14.63
N GLN A 134 0.40 -5.25 14.06
CA GLN A 134 -0.35 -5.41 12.83
C GLN A 134 -0.03 -4.31 11.84
N TRP A 135 0.40 -4.66 10.64
CA TRP A 135 0.70 -3.72 9.56
C TRP A 135 0.65 -4.43 8.20
N LYS A 136 0.72 -3.65 7.11
CA LYS A 136 0.93 -4.20 5.77
C LYS A 136 2.30 -4.86 5.72
N VAL A 137 2.33 -6.16 5.47
CA VAL A 137 3.58 -6.91 5.35
C VAL A 137 4.48 -6.28 4.29
N ASP A 138 5.76 -6.11 4.61
CA ASP A 138 6.75 -5.47 3.74
C ASP A 138 7.20 -6.43 2.60
N LEU A 139 6.23 -7.08 1.92
CA LEU A 139 6.49 -8.06 0.85
C LEU A 139 6.84 -7.35 -0.46
N ASN A 140 5.98 -6.45 -0.92
CA ASN A 140 6.12 -5.79 -2.21
C ASN A 140 5.94 -4.27 -2.09
N ARG A 141 6.60 -3.53 -2.97
CA ARG A 141 6.68 -2.06 -2.97
C ARG A 141 5.32 -1.41 -3.21
N GLU A 142 4.56 -1.86 -4.21
CA GLU A 142 3.27 -1.25 -4.55
C GLU A 142 2.30 -1.29 -3.36
N ARG A 143 2.23 -2.44 -2.66
CA ARG A 143 1.37 -2.56 -1.48
C ARG A 143 1.92 -1.82 -0.28
N GLY A 144 3.22 -1.89 -0.06
CA GLY A 144 3.91 -1.24 1.05
C GLY A 144 3.70 0.27 1.08
N ASP A 145 3.72 0.92 -0.08
CA ASP A 145 3.48 2.36 -0.16
C ASP A 145 2.05 2.75 0.29
N SER A 146 1.96 3.98 0.80
CA SER A 146 0.69 4.55 1.28
C SER A 146 -0.29 4.75 0.13
N SER A 147 -1.57 4.44 0.35
CA SER A 147 -2.63 4.73 -0.62
C SER A 147 -2.85 6.24 -0.90
N GLY A 148 -2.30 7.15 -0.10
CA GLY A 148 -2.29 8.59 -0.38
C GLY A 148 -1.06 9.05 -1.16
N ARG A 149 -0.17 8.14 -1.56
CA ARG A 149 1.06 8.44 -2.30
C ARG A 149 1.17 7.67 -3.60
N GLN A 150 0.07 7.01 -4.01
CA GLN A 150 0.03 6.29 -5.28
C GLN A 150 0.11 7.27 -6.45
N GLN A 151 0.67 6.83 -7.55
CA GLN A 151 0.79 7.56 -8.81
C GLN A 151 -0.52 7.51 -9.63
N PHE A 152 -1.32 6.49 -9.42
CA PHE A 152 -2.66 6.31 -9.98
C PHE A 152 -3.72 6.32 -8.86
N VAL A 153 -4.96 6.50 -9.22
CA VAL A 153 -6.09 6.51 -8.26
C VAL A 153 -6.17 5.21 -7.46
N GLU A 154 -5.88 4.08 -8.09
CA GLU A 154 -5.75 2.77 -7.42
C GLU A 154 -4.47 2.05 -7.86
N ARG A 155 -4.09 1.04 -7.08
CA ARG A 155 -3.00 0.11 -7.44
C ARG A 155 -3.37 -0.69 -8.68
N SER A 156 -2.36 -1.28 -9.32
CA SER A 156 -2.55 -2.16 -10.47
C SER A 156 -3.48 -3.36 -10.18
N ILE A 157 -3.98 -3.97 -11.24
CA ILE A 157 -4.78 -5.22 -11.14
C ILE A 157 -4.01 -6.35 -10.45
N VAL A 158 -2.67 -6.32 -10.50
CA VAL A 158 -1.76 -7.30 -9.86
C VAL A 158 -1.90 -7.26 -8.33
N ASN A 159 -2.07 -6.08 -7.76
CA ASN A 159 -2.03 -5.91 -6.30
C ASN A 159 -3.07 -6.76 -5.55
N ARG A 160 -4.29 -6.95 -6.09
CA ARG A 160 -5.32 -7.69 -5.39
C ARG A 160 -5.00 -9.18 -5.26
N ILE A 161 -4.37 -9.76 -6.26
CA ILE A 161 -4.12 -11.20 -6.39
C ILE A 161 -2.85 -11.59 -5.62
N PHE A 162 -1.83 -10.73 -5.66
CA PHE A 162 -0.48 -11.06 -5.20
C PHE A 162 -0.06 -10.37 -3.88
N THR A 163 -0.89 -9.52 -3.29
CA THR A 163 -0.54 -8.88 -2.01
C THR A 163 -0.92 -9.73 -0.81
N VAL A 164 -0.12 -9.65 0.26
CA VAL A 164 -0.41 -10.25 1.58
C VAL A 164 -1.25 -9.30 2.46
N ASP A 165 -1.15 -7.98 2.22
CA ASP A 165 -1.78 -6.94 3.03
C ASP A 165 -1.40 -6.98 4.52
N ARG A 166 -2.32 -6.68 5.41
CA ARG A 166 -2.10 -6.55 6.86
C ARG A 166 -2.16 -7.89 7.57
N GLN A 167 -1.14 -8.14 8.38
CA GLN A 167 -1.03 -9.33 9.20
C GLN A 167 -0.62 -8.95 10.62
N VAL A 168 -1.02 -9.76 11.59
CA VAL A 168 -0.50 -9.71 12.96
C VAL A 168 0.76 -10.57 13.03
N GLY A 169 1.87 -10.03 13.56
CA GLY A 169 3.10 -10.79 13.64
C GLY A 169 4.31 -10.02 14.15
N VAL A 170 5.48 -10.58 13.86
CA VAL A 170 6.80 -10.08 14.24
C VAL A 170 7.69 -10.04 13.00
N GLN A 171 8.51 -9.00 12.86
CA GLN A 171 9.46 -8.86 11.76
C GLN A 171 10.78 -8.29 12.25
N LEU A 172 11.86 -8.93 11.88
CA LEU A 172 13.22 -8.39 11.91
C LEU A 172 13.51 -7.69 10.59
N ARG A 173 14.13 -6.51 10.65
CA ARG A 173 14.47 -5.71 9.48
C ARG A 173 15.66 -4.81 9.74
N GLY A 174 16.39 -4.46 8.70
CA GLY A 174 17.55 -3.58 8.84
C GLY A 174 18.13 -3.14 7.52
N ARG A 175 19.17 -2.32 7.62
CA ARG A 175 19.98 -1.86 6.49
C ARG A 175 21.43 -2.20 6.76
N LEU A 176 22.10 -2.77 5.77
CA LEU A 176 23.49 -3.20 5.81
C LEU A 176 24.28 -2.43 4.75
N PHE A 177 25.53 -2.13 5.04
CA PHE A 177 26.49 -1.51 4.10
C PHE A 177 26.01 -0.16 3.54
N ASP A 178 25.34 0.65 4.38
CA ASP A 178 24.79 1.97 4.03
C ASP A 178 25.82 2.84 3.30
N GLY A 179 25.40 3.48 2.23
CA GLY A 179 26.22 4.41 1.43
C GLY A 179 27.26 3.74 0.53
N THR A 180 27.31 2.41 0.46
CA THR A 180 28.20 1.66 -0.43
C THR A 180 27.44 1.04 -1.61
N LEU A 181 28.13 0.54 -2.63
CA LEU A 181 27.50 -0.22 -3.72
C LEU A 181 26.90 -1.57 -3.26
N ALA A 182 27.20 -2.03 -2.05
CA ALA A 182 26.63 -3.21 -1.41
C ALA A 182 25.46 -2.85 -0.47
N ASP A 183 24.94 -1.62 -0.49
CA ASP A 183 23.83 -1.17 0.33
C ASP A 183 22.60 -2.05 0.16
N MET A 184 22.14 -2.67 1.22
CA MET A 184 21.04 -3.62 1.22
C MET A 184 20.08 -3.39 2.38
N ARG A 185 18.79 -3.62 2.12
CA ARG A 185 17.77 -3.79 3.16
C ARG A 185 17.28 -5.22 3.19
N TYR A 186 17.05 -5.73 4.39
CA TYR A 186 16.48 -7.05 4.59
C TYR A 186 15.27 -7.02 5.51
N TYR A 187 14.36 -7.97 5.30
CA TYR A 187 13.15 -8.16 6.09
C TYR A 187 12.91 -9.66 6.23
N ALA A 188 12.67 -10.12 7.46
CA ALA A 188 12.31 -11.49 7.76
C ALA A 188 11.20 -11.49 8.80
N GLY A 189 10.07 -12.11 8.53
CA GLY A 189 8.89 -12.02 9.39
C GLY A 189 8.11 -13.31 9.52
N VAL A 190 7.42 -13.42 10.66
CA VAL A 190 6.46 -14.49 10.98
C VAL A 190 5.14 -13.84 11.35
N PHE A 191 4.05 -14.31 10.74
CA PHE A 191 2.73 -13.74 10.89
C PHE A 191 1.66 -14.81 11.01
N ASN A 192 0.46 -14.44 11.49
CA ASN A 192 -0.66 -15.38 11.61
C ASN A 192 -1.14 -15.95 10.27
N GLY A 193 -1.06 -15.18 9.17
CA GLY A 193 -1.44 -15.67 7.84
C GLY A 193 -2.91 -15.51 7.47
N GLU A 194 -3.79 -15.12 8.39
CA GLU A 194 -5.24 -15.01 8.16
C GLU A 194 -5.74 -13.57 8.04
N GLY A 195 -4.81 -12.61 7.94
CA GLY A 195 -5.16 -11.22 7.73
C GLY A 195 -5.27 -10.39 9.00
N ARG A 196 -5.96 -9.27 8.86
CA ARG A 196 -6.06 -8.26 9.89
C ARG A 196 -6.97 -8.69 11.04
N GLY A 197 -6.46 -8.56 12.29
CA GLY A 197 -7.24 -8.76 13.51
C GLY A 197 -7.61 -10.21 13.80
N THR A 198 -7.07 -11.16 13.04
CA THR A 198 -7.38 -12.58 13.19
C THR A 198 -6.32 -13.34 13.97
N LYS A 199 -6.76 -14.34 14.71
CA LYS A 199 -5.87 -15.36 15.27
C LYS A 199 -5.52 -16.34 14.16
N ASN A 200 -4.46 -17.10 14.36
CA ASN A 200 -4.12 -18.21 13.48
C ASN A 200 -4.99 -19.43 13.84
N SER A 201 -5.78 -19.92 12.89
CA SER A 201 -6.54 -21.19 13.03
C SER A 201 -5.78 -22.37 12.44
N SER A 202 -4.80 -22.10 11.56
CA SER A 202 -3.96 -23.07 10.90
C SER A 202 -2.90 -23.65 11.85
N THR A 203 -2.37 -24.83 11.50
CA THR A 203 -1.23 -25.47 12.20
C THR A 203 0.11 -24.78 11.90
N ASP A 204 0.15 -23.91 10.88
CA ASP A 204 1.37 -23.23 10.41
C ASP A 204 1.22 -21.71 10.46
N HIS A 205 2.30 -20.98 10.20
CA HIS A 205 2.32 -19.51 10.15
C HIS A 205 2.72 -19.03 8.75
N LEU A 206 2.47 -17.78 8.46
CA LEU A 206 3.02 -17.13 7.29
C LEU A 206 4.48 -16.73 7.58
N TYR A 207 5.41 -17.26 6.79
CA TYR A 207 6.83 -16.90 6.83
C TYR A 207 7.16 -16.07 5.60
N MET A 208 7.81 -14.93 5.79
CA MET A 208 8.16 -14.00 4.72
C MET A 208 9.62 -13.58 4.81
N GLY A 209 10.27 -13.52 3.65
CA GLY A 209 11.61 -12.95 3.47
C GLY A 209 11.65 -11.95 2.32
N ARG A 210 12.47 -10.90 2.46
CA ARG A 210 12.75 -9.90 1.41
C ARG A 210 14.15 -9.38 1.54
N LEU A 211 14.85 -9.26 0.40
CA LEU A 211 16.15 -8.60 0.26
C LEU A 211 16.03 -7.53 -0.82
N GLN A 212 16.44 -6.30 -0.52
CA GLN A 212 16.50 -5.18 -1.46
C GLN A 212 17.95 -4.71 -1.57
N TRP A 213 18.48 -4.63 -2.77
CA TRP A 213 19.78 -4.07 -3.10
C TRP A 213 19.64 -2.68 -3.69
N ASN A 214 20.23 -1.69 -3.03
CA ASN A 214 20.31 -0.29 -3.49
C ASN A 214 21.57 -0.12 -4.33
N PHE A 215 21.55 -0.58 -5.58
CA PHE A 215 22.72 -0.82 -6.44
C PHE A 215 23.53 0.44 -6.79
N LEU A 216 23.02 1.63 -6.47
CA LEU A 216 23.72 2.91 -6.59
C LEU A 216 24.19 3.48 -5.25
N GLY A 217 24.15 2.68 -4.17
CA GLY A 217 24.59 3.05 -2.83
C GLY A 217 23.70 4.09 -2.14
N ARG A 218 22.49 4.31 -2.63
CA ARG A 218 21.51 5.25 -2.07
C ARG A 218 20.17 4.57 -1.85
N ASP A 219 19.60 4.77 -0.67
CA ASP A 219 18.30 4.22 -0.31
C ASP A 219 17.18 4.81 -1.16
N LEU A 220 16.35 3.97 -1.73
CA LEU A 220 15.18 4.36 -2.49
C LEU A 220 13.91 4.17 -1.66
N ALA A 221 13.29 5.27 -1.24
CA ALA A 221 11.99 5.22 -0.56
C ALA A 221 10.93 4.52 -1.43
N TRP A 222 9.96 3.85 -0.77
CA TRP A 222 8.88 3.12 -1.46
C TRP A 222 7.79 4.04 -2.04
N ARG A 223 8.09 5.27 -2.34
CA ARG A 223 7.18 6.22 -2.99
C ARG A 223 7.23 6.03 -4.49
N GLN A 224 6.06 6.03 -5.14
CA GLN A 224 5.97 5.81 -6.58
C GLN A 224 6.46 7.02 -7.36
N THR A 225 6.02 8.25 -7.02
CA THR A 225 6.36 9.47 -7.74
C THR A 225 7.69 10.06 -7.29
N ASP A 226 8.35 10.85 -8.16
CA ASP A 226 9.55 11.61 -7.82
C ASP A 226 9.26 13.10 -7.55
N VAL A 227 8.15 13.39 -6.85
CA VAL A 227 7.75 14.76 -6.48
C VAL A 227 8.77 15.49 -5.60
N GLU A 228 9.68 14.75 -4.94
CA GLU A 228 10.75 15.31 -4.11
C GLU A 228 12.01 15.67 -4.94
N TYR A 229 12.01 15.40 -6.24
CA TYR A 229 13.09 15.66 -7.19
C TYR A 229 14.41 15.02 -6.77
N THR A 230 14.59 13.75 -7.08
CA THR A 230 15.80 12.99 -6.75
C THR A 230 16.97 13.44 -7.63
N GLU A 231 17.90 14.24 -7.09
CA GLU A 231 19.00 14.88 -7.84
C GLU A 231 20.00 13.87 -8.42
N LEU A 232 20.27 12.78 -7.70
CA LEU A 232 21.22 11.74 -8.10
C LEU A 232 20.48 10.46 -8.51
N PRO A 233 20.90 9.76 -9.56
CA PRO A 233 20.29 8.49 -9.94
C PRO A 233 20.24 7.55 -8.74
N THR A 234 19.03 7.09 -8.39
CA THR A 234 18.78 6.23 -7.23
C THR A 234 17.94 5.05 -7.68
N GLY A 235 18.39 3.85 -7.40
CA GLY A 235 17.73 2.65 -7.89
C GLY A 235 17.85 1.47 -6.93
N SER A 236 16.86 0.57 -6.98
CA SER A 236 16.86 -0.67 -6.20
C SER A 236 16.34 -1.85 -7.00
N LEU A 237 16.92 -3.01 -6.73
CA LEU A 237 16.42 -4.32 -7.10
C LEU A 237 16.00 -5.05 -5.81
N ALA A 238 14.90 -5.79 -5.84
CA ALA A 238 14.53 -6.60 -4.71
C ALA A 238 13.97 -7.95 -5.13
N VAL A 239 14.17 -8.94 -4.26
CA VAL A 239 13.52 -10.24 -4.30
C VAL A 239 12.82 -10.48 -2.98
N ALA A 240 11.62 -11.03 -3.02
CA ALA A 240 10.85 -11.37 -1.83
C ALA A 240 10.06 -12.65 -2.06
N GLY A 241 9.63 -13.27 -0.98
CA GLY A 241 8.74 -14.41 -1.05
C GLY A 241 8.10 -14.69 0.29
N PHE A 242 7.03 -15.47 0.26
CA PHE A 242 6.39 -15.99 1.46
C PHE A 242 5.82 -17.39 1.22
N THR A 243 5.62 -18.09 2.32
CA THR A 243 4.79 -19.30 2.35
C THR A 243 3.74 -19.16 3.44
N ASN A 244 2.56 -19.71 3.19
CA ASN A 244 1.43 -19.74 4.15
C ASN A 244 0.62 -21.01 3.96
N THR A 245 0.14 -21.58 5.06
CA THR A 245 -0.90 -22.62 5.06
C THR A 245 -2.10 -22.07 5.80
N GLY A 246 -3.31 -22.23 5.27
CA GLY A 246 -4.50 -21.67 5.90
C GLY A 246 -5.74 -21.67 5.01
N PRO A 247 -6.84 -21.04 5.46
CA PRO A 247 -8.10 -20.99 4.72
C PRO A 247 -8.12 -19.89 3.62
N CYS A 248 -7.05 -19.10 3.49
CA CYS A 248 -7.00 -17.91 2.64
C CYS A 248 -6.11 -18.10 1.41
N THR A 249 -6.58 -17.69 0.23
CA THR A 249 -5.76 -17.65 -0.99
C THR A 249 -5.34 -16.24 -1.40
N ARG A 250 -5.94 -15.20 -0.82
CA ARG A 250 -5.58 -13.78 -1.01
C ARG A 250 -5.90 -12.97 0.24
N TRP A 251 -5.34 -11.75 0.29
CA TRP A 251 -5.57 -10.82 1.40
C TRP A 251 -5.88 -9.42 0.88
N SER A 252 -6.70 -8.69 1.62
CA SER A 252 -7.07 -7.31 1.32
C SER A 252 -7.10 -6.48 2.60
N SER A 253 -7.42 -5.19 2.49
CA SER A 253 -7.62 -4.34 3.67
C SER A 253 -8.78 -4.79 4.57
N SER A 254 -9.68 -5.63 4.05
CA SER A 254 -10.77 -6.25 4.83
C SER A 254 -10.34 -7.52 5.57
N GLY A 255 -9.21 -8.12 5.19
CA GLY A 255 -8.66 -9.34 5.82
C GLY A 255 -8.47 -10.48 4.81
N CYS A 256 -8.64 -11.71 5.31
CA CYS A 256 -8.63 -12.96 4.54
C CYS A 256 -9.73 -12.99 3.48
N GLY A 257 -9.44 -13.58 2.34
CA GLY A 257 -10.37 -13.83 1.25
C GLY A 257 -9.83 -14.92 0.33
N ASN A 258 -10.62 -15.32 -0.65
CA ASN A 258 -10.18 -16.29 -1.63
C ASN A 258 -10.33 -15.75 -3.06
N LEU A 259 -9.50 -16.27 -3.95
CA LEU A 259 -9.58 -16.06 -5.37
C LEU A 259 -10.86 -16.71 -5.91
N ASP A 260 -11.34 -16.23 -7.03
CA ASP A 260 -12.50 -16.82 -7.68
C ASP A 260 -12.23 -18.29 -8.04
N GLY A 261 -13.25 -19.15 -7.89
CA GLY A 261 -13.11 -20.60 -8.08
C GLY A 261 -12.55 -21.39 -6.89
N PHE A 262 -12.14 -20.72 -5.80
CA PHE A 262 -11.71 -21.35 -4.57
C PHE A 262 -12.80 -21.28 -3.49
N ALA A 263 -12.84 -22.26 -2.58
CA ALA A 263 -13.78 -22.26 -1.45
C ALA A 263 -13.67 -20.97 -0.64
N LYS A 264 -14.79 -20.34 -0.27
CA LYS A 264 -14.80 -19.13 0.56
C LYS A 264 -14.16 -19.43 1.92
N PRO A 265 -13.49 -18.45 2.59
CA PRO A 265 -12.79 -18.70 3.86
C PRO A 265 -13.67 -19.29 4.96
N ILE A 266 -14.95 -18.91 5.00
CA ILE A 266 -15.91 -19.41 6.00
C ILE A 266 -16.26 -20.90 5.86
N VAL A 267 -15.99 -21.52 4.71
CA VAL A 267 -16.25 -22.93 4.42
C VAL A 267 -14.98 -23.72 4.10
N ALA A 268 -13.85 -23.05 3.97
CA ALA A 268 -12.56 -23.67 3.78
C ALA A 268 -12.08 -24.32 5.09
N GLU A 269 -11.37 -25.42 4.99
CA GLU A 269 -10.69 -26.02 6.14
C GLU A 269 -9.49 -25.17 6.57
N ASP A 270 -9.12 -25.22 7.85
CA ASP A 270 -8.08 -24.38 8.44
C ASP A 270 -6.72 -24.48 7.71
N ASP A 271 -6.35 -25.66 7.22
CA ASP A 271 -5.10 -25.93 6.49
C ASP A 271 -5.32 -26.24 4.99
N GLN A 272 -6.46 -25.83 4.43
CA GLN A 272 -6.85 -26.23 3.07
C GLN A 272 -5.86 -25.75 2.00
N PHE A 273 -5.44 -24.49 2.07
CA PHE A 273 -4.61 -23.92 1.00
C PHE A 273 -3.16 -23.74 1.46
N LYS A 274 -2.22 -24.37 0.75
CA LYS A 274 -0.82 -24.02 0.85
C LYS A 274 -0.45 -23.05 -0.26
N ILE A 275 0.15 -21.91 0.12
CA ILE A 275 0.56 -20.85 -0.79
C ILE A 275 2.06 -20.65 -0.72
N GLU A 276 2.68 -20.52 -1.87
CA GLU A 276 4.06 -20.10 -2.05
C GLU A 276 4.10 -18.99 -3.10
N GLN A 277 4.74 -17.88 -2.78
CA GLN A 277 4.84 -16.74 -3.71
C GLN A 277 6.25 -16.17 -3.74
N ALA A 278 6.69 -15.86 -4.96
CA ALA A 278 7.92 -15.12 -5.23
C ALA A 278 7.58 -13.75 -5.87
N VAL A 279 8.39 -12.76 -5.56
CA VAL A 279 8.30 -11.39 -6.09
C VAL A 279 9.69 -10.92 -6.50
N GLN A 280 9.80 -10.33 -7.68
CA GLN A 280 10.97 -9.58 -8.13
C GLN A 280 10.54 -8.15 -8.37
N GLU A 281 11.38 -7.18 -7.98
CA GLU A 281 11.09 -5.76 -8.13
C GLU A 281 12.27 -4.98 -8.69
N PHE A 282 11.94 -3.94 -9.45
CA PHE A 282 12.86 -2.89 -9.85
C PHE A 282 12.21 -1.53 -9.57
N ALA A 283 12.99 -0.57 -9.07
CA ALA A 283 12.57 0.82 -8.98
C ALA A 283 13.75 1.76 -9.20
N PHE A 284 13.47 2.89 -9.84
CA PHE A 284 14.47 3.91 -10.19
C PHE A 284 13.87 5.31 -10.14
N LYS A 285 14.66 6.28 -9.67
CA LYS A 285 14.30 7.70 -9.68
C LYS A 285 15.48 8.57 -10.07
N TYR A 286 15.19 9.60 -10.86
CA TYR A 286 16.18 10.60 -11.23
C TYR A 286 15.51 11.85 -11.82
N ARG A 287 15.72 13.01 -11.21
CA ARG A 287 15.31 14.34 -11.70
C ARG A 287 13.87 14.41 -12.21
N GLY A 288 12.93 13.98 -11.38
CA GLY A 288 11.51 13.97 -11.69
C GLY A 288 11.02 12.75 -12.47
N LEU A 289 11.92 11.86 -12.93
CA LEU A 289 11.57 10.56 -13.48
C LEU A 289 11.41 9.54 -12.36
N SER A 290 10.34 8.75 -12.42
CA SER A 290 10.14 7.58 -11.60
C SER A 290 9.78 6.37 -12.47
N ILE A 291 10.37 5.21 -12.16
CA ILE A 291 10.07 3.93 -12.79
C ILE A 291 9.91 2.90 -11.68
N GLN A 292 8.87 2.07 -11.78
CA GLN A 292 8.64 0.96 -10.86
C GLN A 292 8.07 -0.23 -11.63
N GLN A 293 8.55 -1.43 -11.28
CA GLN A 293 8.11 -2.69 -11.85
C GLN A 293 8.07 -3.74 -10.74
N GLU A 294 7.08 -4.64 -10.79
CA GLU A 294 7.03 -5.86 -10.00
C GLU A 294 6.59 -7.02 -10.89
N TRP A 295 7.20 -8.18 -10.68
CA TRP A 295 6.80 -9.46 -11.24
C TRP A 295 6.52 -10.43 -10.11
N HIS A 296 5.41 -11.16 -10.21
CA HIS A 296 4.94 -12.08 -9.19
C HIS A 296 4.64 -13.45 -9.79
N ARG A 297 4.96 -14.48 -9.04
CA ARG A 297 4.50 -15.84 -9.28
C ARG A 297 3.98 -16.44 -8.00
N LYS A 298 2.81 -17.07 -8.04
CA LYS A 298 2.10 -17.58 -6.87
C LYS A 298 1.56 -18.97 -7.17
N PHE A 299 1.93 -19.91 -6.32
CA PHE A 299 1.41 -21.28 -6.32
C PHE A 299 0.37 -21.42 -5.22
N VAL A 300 -0.75 -22.06 -5.54
CA VAL A 300 -1.83 -22.38 -4.60
C VAL A 300 -2.13 -23.86 -4.74
N SER A 301 -1.80 -24.63 -3.71
CA SER A 301 -2.15 -26.05 -3.59
C SER A 301 -3.40 -26.16 -2.73
N ASP A 302 -4.50 -26.66 -3.29
CA ASP A 302 -5.76 -26.96 -2.59
C ASP A 302 -5.71 -28.42 -2.13
N ARG A 303 -5.44 -28.63 -0.86
CA ARG A 303 -5.25 -29.97 -0.27
C ARG A 303 -6.54 -30.78 -0.20
N VAL A 304 -7.69 -30.09 -0.12
CA VAL A 304 -9.02 -30.76 -0.07
C VAL A 304 -9.43 -31.20 -1.50
N ALA A 305 -9.27 -30.34 -2.48
CA ALA A 305 -9.58 -30.67 -3.87
C ALA A 305 -8.47 -31.48 -4.57
N GLY A 306 -7.25 -31.54 -4.01
CA GLY A 306 -6.11 -32.21 -4.60
C GLY A 306 -5.65 -31.56 -5.92
N THR A 307 -5.74 -30.23 -6.03
CA THR A 307 -5.42 -29.48 -7.26
C THR A 307 -4.46 -28.36 -6.98
N ASP A 308 -3.57 -28.09 -7.95
CA ASP A 308 -2.62 -27.01 -7.92
C ASP A 308 -2.99 -25.93 -8.93
N SER A 309 -2.66 -24.68 -8.63
CA SER A 309 -2.85 -23.53 -9.51
C SER A 309 -1.60 -22.66 -9.48
N ASP A 310 -1.14 -22.22 -10.65
CA ASP A 310 0.04 -21.37 -10.85
C ASP A 310 -0.38 -20.02 -11.44
N LEU A 311 -0.24 -18.95 -10.68
CA LEU A 311 -0.64 -17.61 -11.09
C LEU A 311 0.60 -16.76 -11.35
N THR A 312 0.53 -15.95 -12.40
CA THR A 312 1.57 -14.99 -12.77
C THR A 312 0.96 -13.61 -12.95
N GLY A 313 1.70 -12.58 -12.55
CA GLY A 313 1.31 -11.20 -12.79
C GLY A 313 2.50 -10.27 -12.75
N PHE A 314 2.43 -9.20 -13.53
CA PHE A 314 3.43 -8.16 -13.49
C PHE A 314 2.81 -6.79 -13.80
N TYR A 315 3.47 -5.74 -13.36
CA TYR A 315 3.22 -4.40 -13.86
C TYR A 315 4.52 -3.63 -14.05
N VAL A 316 4.46 -2.65 -14.93
CA VAL A 316 5.45 -1.58 -15.07
C VAL A 316 4.72 -0.26 -15.09
N GLN A 317 5.24 0.71 -14.33
CA GLN A 317 4.74 2.08 -14.36
C GLN A 317 5.87 3.08 -14.35
N THR A 318 5.62 4.22 -14.95
CA THR A 318 6.54 5.35 -15.00
C THR A 318 5.79 6.66 -14.81
N GLY A 319 6.44 7.67 -14.29
CA GLY A 319 5.95 9.04 -14.23
C GLY A 319 7.08 10.05 -14.43
N TYR A 320 6.71 11.20 -14.97
CA TYR A 320 7.68 12.27 -15.22
C TYR A 320 7.08 13.66 -15.04
N PHE A 321 7.87 14.54 -14.43
CA PHE A 321 7.59 15.98 -14.35
C PHE A 321 8.22 16.68 -15.53
N PHE A 322 7.45 16.86 -16.61
CA PHE A 322 7.95 17.41 -17.89
C PHE A 322 8.47 18.83 -17.80
N HIS A 323 8.11 19.60 -16.78
CA HIS A 323 8.68 20.92 -16.51
C HIS A 323 10.22 20.88 -16.44
N ASN A 324 10.80 19.77 -16.03
CA ASN A 324 12.26 19.60 -15.96
C ASN A 324 12.95 19.54 -17.34
N LEU A 325 12.18 19.30 -18.42
CA LEU A 325 12.67 19.33 -19.81
C LEU A 325 12.09 20.49 -20.60
N ILE A 326 10.84 20.85 -20.35
CA ILE A 326 10.05 21.81 -21.10
C ILE A 326 9.44 22.78 -20.11
N GLU A 327 10.02 23.95 -19.96
CA GLU A 327 9.62 24.98 -18.97
C GLU A 327 8.15 25.42 -19.10
N ALA A 328 7.56 25.29 -20.29
CA ALA A 328 6.14 25.59 -20.53
C ALA A 328 5.17 24.62 -19.81
N PHE A 329 5.62 23.42 -19.39
CA PHE A 329 4.82 22.53 -18.58
C PHE A 329 4.71 23.05 -17.13
N PRO A 330 3.53 22.93 -16.49
CA PRO A 330 3.38 23.31 -15.08
C PRO A 330 4.29 22.46 -14.17
N ALA A 331 5.05 23.09 -13.30
CA ALA A 331 5.95 22.40 -12.37
C ALA A 331 5.27 21.37 -11.46
N PRO A 332 4.02 21.57 -10.95
CA PRO A 332 3.35 20.59 -10.11
C PRO A 332 2.70 19.41 -10.86
N LEU A 333 2.82 19.35 -12.21
CA LEU A 333 2.18 18.33 -13.03
C LEU A 333 3.13 17.16 -13.32
N GLU A 334 2.76 15.95 -12.85
CA GLU A 334 3.33 14.68 -13.27
C GLU A 334 2.38 14.00 -14.26
N LEU A 335 2.91 13.48 -15.37
CA LEU A 335 2.21 12.56 -16.25
C LEU A 335 2.75 11.14 -16.02
N ALA A 336 1.87 10.14 -16.00
CA ALA A 336 2.21 8.76 -15.68
C ALA A 336 1.56 7.78 -16.65
N ALA A 337 2.22 6.65 -16.87
CA ALA A 337 1.69 5.52 -17.63
C ALA A 337 1.94 4.21 -16.87
N ARG A 338 1.01 3.25 -17.00
CA ARG A 338 1.11 1.91 -16.42
C ARG A 338 0.58 0.87 -17.38
N TYR A 339 1.29 -0.25 -17.48
CA TYR A 339 0.80 -1.50 -18.04
C TYR A 339 0.87 -2.59 -16.96
N ALA A 340 -0.17 -3.41 -16.86
CA ALA A 340 -0.21 -4.54 -15.95
C ALA A 340 -0.90 -5.74 -16.58
N TYR A 341 -0.45 -6.94 -16.21
CA TYR A 341 -0.92 -8.22 -16.71
C TYR A 341 -1.09 -9.21 -15.56
N VAL A 342 -2.13 -10.04 -15.63
CA VAL A 342 -2.40 -11.13 -14.70
C VAL A 342 -2.93 -12.33 -15.45
N SER A 343 -2.32 -13.51 -15.21
CA SER A 343 -2.85 -14.82 -15.58
C SER A 343 -3.30 -15.54 -14.31
N GLU A 344 -4.57 -15.93 -14.25
CA GLU A 344 -5.18 -16.58 -13.08
C GLU A 344 -6.15 -17.70 -13.50
N PRO A 345 -6.39 -18.71 -12.64
CA PRO A 345 -7.34 -19.78 -12.93
C PRO A 345 -8.75 -19.24 -13.18
N ASN A 346 -9.43 -19.83 -14.15
CA ASN A 346 -10.83 -19.56 -14.44
C ASN A 346 -11.72 -19.98 -13.24
N LYS A 347 -12.73 -19.19 -12.96
CA LYS A 347 -13.68 -19.39 -11.85
C LYS A 347 -14.40 -20.75 -11.92
N ALA A 348 -14.82 -21.18 -13.09
CA ALA A 348 -15.60 -22.39 -13.31
C ALA A 348 -14.72 -23.64 -13.47
N MET A 349 -13.53 -23.48 -14.05
CA MET A 349 -12.61 -24.59 -14.36
C MET A 349 -11.15 -24.15 -14.11
N ARG A 350 -10.61 -24.44 -12.93
CA ARG A 350 -9.26 -23.99 -12.50
C ARG A 350 -8.08 -24.52 -13.33
N SER A 351 -8.28 -25.51 -14.19
CA SER A 351 -7.30 -26.00 -15.15
C SER A 351 -7.17 -25.12 -16.40
N ILE A 352 -8.12 -24.19 -16.61
CA ILE A 352 -8.11 -23.20 -17.68
C ILE A 352 -7.78 -21.85 -17.04
N TYR A 353 -7.07 -20.98 -17.78
CA TYR A 353 -6.63 -19.69 -17.27
C TYR A 353 -7.32 -18.55 -18.01
N ASN A 354 -7.57 -17.50 -17.27
CA ASN A 354 -7.99 -16.20 -17.77
C ASN A 354 -6.82 -15.24 -17.76
N GLU A 355 -6.79 -14.35 -18.74
CA GLU A 355 -5.78 -13.29 -18.83
C GLU A 355 -6.44 -11.93 -18.66
N ARG A 356 -5.81 -11.06 -17.89
CA ARG A 356 -6.25 -9.68 -17.71
C ARG A 356 -5.13 -8.72 -17.97
N GLU A 357 -5.47 -7.65 -18.64
CA GLU A 357 -4.56 -6.55 -18.91
C GLU A 357 -5.13 -5.22 -18.42
N GLU A 358 -4.25 -4.32 -18.07
CA GLU A 358 -4.54 -2.94 -17.72
C GLU A 358 -3.54 -2.03 -18.41
N PHE A 359 -4.05 -1.11 -19.22
CA PHE A 359 -3.29 0.04 -19.68
C PHE A 359 -3.88 1.32 -19.07
N SER A 360 -3.08 2.07 -18.34
CA SER A 360 -3.54 3.29 -17.64
C SER A 360 -2.66 4.47 -17.94
N LEU A 361 -3.28 5.63 -18.17
CA LEU A 361 -2.64 6.94 -18.22
C LEU A 361 -3.11 7.75 -17.02
N GLY A 362 -2.19 8.48 -16.39
CA GLY A 362 -2.44 9.27 -15.19
C GLY A 362 -1.87 10.68 -15.27
N ALA A 363 -2.53 11.62 -14.61
CA ALA A 363 -2.03 12.97 -14.37
C ALA A 363 -2.20 13.32 -12.89
N ASN A 364 -1.10 13.73 -12.26
CA ASN A 364 -1.09 14.17 -10.87
C ASN A 364 -0.77 15.65 -10.80
N TRP A 365 -1.62 16.41 -10.09
CA TRP A 365 -1.35 17.80 -9.76
C TRP A 365 -1.06 17.93 -8.27
N PHE A 366 0.15 18.29 -7.92
CA PHE A 366 0.62 18.41 -6.54
C PHE A 366 0.53 19.86 -6.06
N PHE A 367 -0.48 20.18 -5.23
CA PHE A 367 -0.60 21.49 -4.58
C PHE A 367 0.41 21.64 -3.43
N SER A 368 0.64 20.57 -2.68
CA SER A 368 1.60 20.51 -1.56
C SER A 368 2.14 19.07 -1.40
N GLY A 369 2.96 18.63 -2.36
CA GLY A 369 3.44 17.26 -2.40
C GLY A 369 2.30 16.24 -2.27
N HIS A 370 2.52 15.17 -1.52
CA HIS A 370 1.49 14.17 -1.28
C HIS A 370 0.44 14.56 -0.22
N SER A 371 0.61 15.68 0.46
CA SER A 371 -0.36 16.14 1.46
C SER A 371 -1.59 16.77 0.85
N ASN A 372 -1.48 17.31 -0.36
CA ASN A 372 -2.62 17.86 -1.10
C ASN A 372 -2.37 17.68 -2.60
N LYS A 373 -3.09 16.74 -3.23
CA LYS A 373 -2.98 16.48 -4.67
C LYS A 373 -4.30 16.04 -5.27
N VAL A 374 -4.43 16.29 -6.57
CA VAL A 374 -5.48 15.69 -7.41
C VAL A 374 -4.83 14.72 -8.38
N THR A 375 -5.39 13.52 -8.47
CA THR A 375 -5.01 12.49 -9.42
C THR A 375 -6.17 12.22 -10.36
N VAL A 376 -5.92 12.26 -11.65
CA VAL A 376 -6.85 11.84 -12.72
C VAL A 376 -6.24 10.63 -13.40
N ASP A 377 -7.00 9.56 -13.60
CA ASP A 377 -6.57 8.44 -14.44
C ASP A 377 -7.66 7.97 -15.40
N PHE A 378 -7.17 7.47 -16.53
CA PHE A 378 -7.95 6.72 -17.50
C PHE A 378 -7.33 5.34 -17.64
N SER A 379 -8.15 4.28 -17.55
CA SER A 379 -7.71 2.89 -17.68
C SER A 379 -8.52 2.18 -18.74
N HIS A 380 -7.82 1.50 -19.65
CA HIS A 380 -8.38 0.47 -20.53
C HIS A 380 -8.05 -0.90 -19.93
N LEU A 381 -9.10 -1.70 -19.71
CA LEU A 381 -9.03 -2.99 -19.02
C LEU A 381 -9.56 -4.06 -19.95
N THR A 382 -8.86 -5.19 -20.05
CA THR A 382 -9.31 -6.36 -20.82
C THR A 382 -9.33 -7.60 -19.96
N LEU A 383 -10.20 -8.51 -20.30
CA LEU A 383 -10.32 -9.85 -19.77
C LEU A 383 -10.53 -10.83 -20.92
N ASP A 384 -9.59 -11.74 -21.12
CA ASP A 384 -9.73 -12.90 -21.98
C ASP A 384 -10.15 -14.08 -21.12
N ASP A 385 -11.41 -14.52 -21.28
CA ASP A 385 -11.94 -15.69 -20.60
C ASP A 385 -11.54 -16.95 -21.36
N GLY A 386 -10.59 -17.71 -20.83
CA GLY A 386 -10.05 -18.89 -21.50
C GLY A 386 -11.05 -20.05 -21.59
N LEU A 387 -12.13 -20.05 -20.78
CA LEU A 387 -13.18 -21.09 -20.85
C LEU A 387 -14.23 -20.78 -21.91
N LEU A 388 -14.65 -19.50 -21.97
CA LEU A 388 -15.68 -19.05 -22.92
C LEU A 388 -15.09 -18.62 -24.28
N GLU A 389 -13.77 -18.51 -24.39
CA GLU A 389 -13.05 -17.98 -25.55
C GLU A 389 -13.57 -16.60 -25.98
N THR A 390 -13.88 -15.75 -24.99
CA THR A 390 -14.42 -14.41 -25.21
C THR A 390 -13.51 -13.36 -24.58
N THR A 391 -13.39 -12.20 -25.26
CA THR A 391 -12.68 -11.03 -24.73
C THR A 391 -13.68 -9.96 -24.32
N HIS A 392 -13.55 -9.48 -23.09
CA HIS A 392 -14.31 -8.36 -22.56
C HIS A 392 -13.39 -7.17 -22.32
N SER A 393 -13.86 -5.96 -22.57
CA SER A 393 -13.09 -4.75 -22.32
C SER A 393 -13.91 -3.65 -21.67
N GLU A 394 -13.24 -2.77 -20.92
CA GLU A 394 -13.85 -1.64 -20.26
C GLU A 394 -12.89 -0.44 -20.24
N ASN A 395 -13.46 0.74 -20.45
CA ASN A 395 -12.75 2.00 -20.25
C ASN A 395 -13.24 2.66 -18.96
N ARG A 396 -12.33 3.05 -18.08
CA ARG A 396 -12.67 3.66 -16.81
C ARG A 396 -11.94 4.99 -16.62
N PHE A 397 -12.72 6.01 -16.23
CA PHE A 397 -12.22 7.34 -15.88
C PHE A 397 -12.43 7.59 -14.39
N ARG A 398 -11.38 8.11 -13.70
CA ARG A 398 -11.45 8.44 -12.28
C ARG A 398 -10.75 9.77 -12.00
N VAL A 399 -11.30 10.50 -11.02
CA VAL A 399 -10.68 11.68 -10.43
C VAL A 399 -10.67 11.50 -8.92
N GLN A 400 -9.53 11.73 -8.28
CA GLN A 400 -9.41 11.64 -6.82
C GLN A 400 -8.66 12.83 -6.25
N TRP A 401 -9.23 13.45 -5.23
CA TRP A 401 -8.56 14.43 -4.40
C TRP A 401 -8.08 13.77 -3.11
N ASP A 402 -6.78 13.88 -2.85
CA ASP A 402 -6.10 13.44 -1.63
C ASP A 402 -5.72 14.65 -0.80
N VAL A 403 -6.15 14.69 0.47
CA VAL A 403 -5.78 15.74 1.41
C VAL A 403 -5.41 15.15 2.77
N SER A 404 -4.33 15.66 3.36
CA SER A 404 -3.81 15.26 4.69
C SER A 404 -3.48 16.51 5.49
N PHE A 405 -3.89 16.53 6.75
CA PHE A 405 -3.67 17.61 7.71
C PHE A 405 -2.84 17.15 8.90
#